data_afc2d43ecac27c33f8b14457977884a2
#
_entry.id   afc2d43ecac27c33f8b14457977884a2
#
_cell.length_a   1.000
_cell.length_b   1.000
_cell.length_c   1.000
_cell.angle_alpha   90.00
_cell.angle_beta   90.00
_cell.angle_gamma   90.00
#
_symmetry.space_group_name_H-M   'P 1'
#
loop_
_entity.id
_entity.type
_entity.pdbx_description
1 polymer ?
#
loop_
_entity_poly.entity_id
_entity_poly.type
_entity_poly.pdbx_seq_one_letter_code
_entity_poly.pdbx_strand_id
1 'polypeptide(L)'
;MSNPTSSLESSHFPVMLEEVIKICSPGQGGIFVDCTFGGGGYSKRFLKFSKTKVIALDRDSLIKKISLKLEKQYPNRFFFYQRKFSEVNSIVGNKLADAIIFDLGLSSIQLNDLKRGFSYRSKEKLDMSMGLTETSAEEALNNLTEQKLKSIIKILGEEKDA
;
A
#
# COMPACT_ATOMS: atom_id res chain seq x y z
N MET A 1 -32.03 -7.59 -9.71
CA MET A 1 -31.29 -6.73 -8.78
C MET A 1 -29.90 -7.36 -8.59
N SER A 2 -28.95 -6.91 -9.38
CA SER A 2 -27.58 -7.45 -9.44
C SER A 2 -26.74 -6.78 -8.36
N ASN A 3 -26.11 -7.60 -7.52
CA ASN A 3 -25.27 -7.22 -6.39
C ASN A 3 -23.98 -6.52 -6.87
N PRO A 4 -23.61 -5.32 -6.39
CA PRO A 4 -22.40 -4.61 -6.82
C PRO A 4 -21.16 -4.97 -6.00
N THR A 5 -20.97 -6.23 -5.60
CA THR A 5 -19.86 -6.64 -4.73
C THR A 5 -18.67 -7.31 -5.42
N SER A 6 -18.64 -7.33 -6.76
CA SER A 6 -17.59 -8.03 -7.53
C SER A 6 -16.51 -7.14 -8.16
N SER A 7 -16.47 -5.82 -7.91
CA SER A 7 -15.56 -4.90 -8.62
C SER A 7 -14.26 -4.52 -7.88
N LEU A 8 -13.98 -5.08 -6.70
CA LEU A 8 -12.73 -4.79 -5.97
C LEU A 8 -11.57 -5.75 -6.31
N GLU A 9 -11.81 -6.75 -7.12
CA GLU A 9 -10.77 -7.64 -7.64
C GLU A 9 -10.33 -7.22 -9.05
N SER A 10 -10.04 -5.93 -9.26
CA SER A 10 -9.31 -5.54 -10.47
C SER A 10 -7.95 -6.23 -10.40
N SER A 11 -7.63 -7.01 -11.42
CA SER A 11 -6.37 -7.73 -11.60
C SER A 11 -5.19 -6.75 -11.73
N HIS A 12 -4.85 -6.07 -10.64
CA HIS A 12 -3.62 -5.30 -10.60
C HIS A 12 -2.47 -6.29 -10.43
N PHE A 13 -1.71 -6.47 -11.49
CA PHE A 13 -0.45 -7.19 -11.41
C PHE A 13 0.59 -6.28 -10.77
N PRO A 14 1.26 -6.71 -9.69
CA PRO A 14 2.38 -5.97 -9.12
C PRO A 14 3.48 -5.79 -10.16
N VAL A 15 4.14 -4.66 -10.13
CA VAL A 15 5.26 -4.36 -11.02
C VAL A 15 6.40 -5.36 -10.77
N MET A 16 6.97 -5.93 -11.83
CA MET A 16 8.12 -6.84 -11.76
C MET A 16 7.93 -8.03 -10.80
N LEU A 17 6.70 -8.53 -10.68
CA LEU A 17 6.37 -9.58 -9.70
C LEU A 17 7.26 -10.82 -9.83
N GLU A 18 7.45 -11.33 -11.05
CA GLU A 18 8.22 -12.56 -11.28
C GLU A 18 9.73 -12.32 -11.05
N GLU A 19 10.23 -11.14 -11.35
CA GLU A 19 11.62 -10.74 -11.08
C GLU A 19 11.87 -10.67 -9.57
N VAL A 20 10.96 -10.06 -8.81
CA VAL A 20 11.03 -10.00 -7.34
C VAL A 20 11.00 -11.41 -6.74
N ILE A 21 10.10 -12.28 -7.20
CA ILE A 21 10.04 -13.67 -6.73
C ILE A 21 11.32 -14.43 -7.05
N LYS A 22 11.88 -14.23 -8.24
CA LYS A 22 13.13 -14.87 -8.64
C LYS A 22 14.31 -14.45 -7.76
N ILE A 23 14.43 -13.14 -7.48
CA ILE A 23 15.49 -12.59 -6.62
C ILE A 23 15.34 -13.07 -5.18
N CYS A 24 14.12 -13.00 -4.63
CA CYS A 24 13.84 -13.37 -3.25
C CYS A 24 13.90 -14.88 -2.99
N SER A 25 13.82 -15.72 -4.04
CA SER A 25 13.96 -17.19 -3.96
C SER A 25 13.12 -17.87 -2.86
N PRO A 26 11.81 -17.61 -2.74
CA PRO A 26 10.98 -18.06 -1.62
C PRO A 26 10.78 -19.58 -1.54
N GLY A 27 11.27 -20.33 -2.51
CA GLY A 27 11.24 -21.80 -2.52
C GLY A 27 11.93 -22.44 -1.31
N GLN A 28 12.94 -21.77 -0.75
CA GLN A 28 13.64 -22.21 0.46
C GLN A 28 12.84 -21.90 1.75
N GLY A 29 11.77 -21.15 1.65
CA GLY A 29 11.02 -20.61 2.77
C GLY A 29 11.52 -19.20 3.15
N GLY A 30 11.12 -18.73 4.33
CA GLY A 30 11.61 -17.46 4.86
C GLY A 30 10.52 -16.47 5.27
N ILE A 31 10.95 -15.31 5.77
CA ILE A 31 10.11 -14.20 6.21
C ILE A 31 10.25 -13.05 5.22
N PHE A 32 9.15 -12.70 4.57
CA PHE A 32 9.08 -11.63 3.58
C PHE A 32 8.24 -10.49 4.14
N VAL A 33 8.72 -9.26 3.99
CA VAL A 33 8.02 -8.07 4.48
C VAL A 33 7.54 -7.27 3.28
N ASP A 34 6.22 -7.09 3.17
CA ASP A 34 5.56 -6.31 2.13
C ASP A 34 5.13 -4.97 2.74
N CYS A 35 5.92 -3.92 2.53
CA CYS A 35 5.73 -2.62 3.14
C CYS A 35 4.66 -1.75 2.45
N THR A 36 4.13 -2.22 1.34
CA THR A 36 3.15 -1.54 0.48
C THR A 36 2.10 -2.54 0.01
N PHE A 37 1.38 -3.15 0.97
CA PHE A 37 0.53 -4.31 0.72
C PHE A 37 -0.50 -4.10 -0.40
N GLY A 38 -1.20 -2.94 -0.44
CA GLY A 38 -2.19 -2.61 -1.46
C GLY A 38 -3.21 -3.73 -1.70
N GLY A 39 -3.28 -4.25 -2.93
CA GLY A 39 -4.13 -5.40 -3.29
C GLY A 39 -3.58 -6.76 -2.85
N GLY A 40 -2.41 -6.80 -2.22
CA GLY A 40 -1.76 -8.00 -1.71
C GLY A 40 -1.10 -8.87 -2.79
N GLY A 41 -0.71 -8.30 -3.90
CA GLY A 41 -0.15 -9.04 -5.03
C GLY A 41 1.13 -9.80 -4.68
N TYR A 42 2.13 -9.11 -4.13
CA TYR A 42 3.38 -9.73 -3.67
C TYR A 42 3.11 -10.70 -2.52
N SER A 43 2.38 -10.28 -1.50
CA SER A 43 2.03 -11.11 -0.35
C SER A 43 1.38 -12.42 -0.76
N LYS A 44 0.37 -12.38 -1.64
CA LYS A 44 -0.30 -13.59 -2.17
C LYS A 44 0.66 -14.49 -2.93
N ARG A 45 1.59 -13.91 -3.68
CA ARG A 45 2.56 -14.67 -4.47
C ARG A 45 3.58 -15.39 -3.58
N PHE A 46 4.12 -14.71 -2.57
CA PHE A 46 4.98 -15.35 -1.57
C PHE A 46 4.28 -16.47 -0.81
N LEU A 47 3.04 -16.27 -0.40
CA LEU A 47 2.26 -17.25 0.36
C LEU A 47 1.93 -18.54 -0.41
N LYS A 48 2.06 -18.56 -1.74
CA LYS A 48 1.98 -19.79 -2.53
C LYS A 48 3.09 -20.79 -2.20
N PHE A 49 4.21 -20.34 -1.65
CA PHE A 49 5.30 -21.20 -1.19
C PHE A 49 5.03 -21.62 0.25
N SER A 50 4.94 -22.91 0.52
CA SER A 50 4.43 -23.46 1.79
C SER A 50 5.24 -23.05 3.03
N LYS A 51 6.53 -22.84 2.88
CA LYS A 51 7.46 -22.52 3.99
C LYS A 51 7.67 -21.02 4.22
N THR A 52 6.92 -20.15 3.53
CA THR A 52 7.06 -18.69 3.69
C THR A 52 6.12 -18.14 4.75
N LYS A 53 6.55 -17.07 5.40
CA LYS A 53 5.73 -16.17 6.20
C LYS A 53 5.80 -14.76 5.61
N VAL A 54 4.70 -14.04 5.68
CA VAL A 54 4.62 -12.67 5.19
C VAL A 54 4.15 -11.74 6.30
N ILE A 55 4.88 -10.68 6.49
CA ILE A 55 4.50 -9.53 7.33
C ILE A 55 4.17 -8.41 6.35
N ALA A 56 2.92 -7.95 6.35
CA ALA A 56 2.45 -6.93 5.43
C ALA A 56 2.07 -5.65 6.16
N LEU A 57 2.45 -4.51 5.60
CA LEU A 57 2.11 -3.19 6.08
C LEU A 57 1.36 -2.40 5.00
N ASP A 58 0.38 -1.65 5.42
CA ASP A 58 -0.21 -0.59 4.62
C ASP A 58 -0.80 0.47 5.54
N ARG A 59 -0.71 1.73 5.14
CA ARG A 59 -1.31 2.82 5.90
C ARG A 59 -2.80 3.02 5.58
N ASP A 60 -3.25 2.51 4.43
CA ASP A 60 -4.60 2.71 3.94
C ASP A 60 -5.61 1.82 4.68
N SER A 61 -6.60 2.44 5.33
CA SER A 61 -7.63 1.75 6.10
C SER A 61 -8.53 0.84 5.24
N LEU A 62 -8.71 1.15 3.95
CA LEU A 62 -9.55 0.37 3.04
C LEU A 62 -8.96 -1.02 2.76
N ILE A 63 -7.67 -1.16 2.92
CA ILE A 63 -6.94 -2.42 2.66
C ILE A 63 -7.26 -3.50 3.70
N LYS A 64 -7.75 -3.10 4.88
CA LYS A 64 -8.06 -4.03 5.98
C LYS A 64 -9.02 -5.16 5.58
N LYS A 65 -9.99 -4.91 4.68
CA LYS A 65 -10.90 -5.96 4.21
C LYS A 65 -10.17 -7.05 3.40
N ILE A 66 -9.16 -6.65 2.64
CA ILE A 66 -8.35 -7.56 1.82
C ILE A 66 -7.42 -8.37 2.73
N SER A 67 -6.77 -7.71 3.68
CA SER A 67 -5.85 -8.36 4.60
C SER A 67 -6.55 -9.41 5.47
N LEU A 68 -7.73 -9.12 6.00
CA LEU A 68 -8.52 -10.06 6.81
C LEU A 68 -8.87 -11.35 6.05
N LYS A 69 -9.14 -11.27 4.73
CA LYS A 69 -9.35 -12.47 3.91
C LYS A 69 -8.08 -13.32 3.85
N LEU A 70 -6.94 -12.67 3.68
CA LEU A 70 -5.66 -13.35 3.56
C LEU A 70 -5.20 -13.94 4.90
N GLU A 71 -5.44 -13.27 6.01
CA GLU A 71 -5.18 -13.79 7.36
C GLU A 71 -5.96 -15.08 7.64
N LYS A 72 -7.23 -15.12 7.25
CA LYS A 72 -8.06 -16.33 7.36
C LYS A 72 -7.59 -17.47 6.46
N GLN A 73 -7.09 -17.14 5.27
CA GLN A 73 -6.61 -18.13 4.30
C GLN A 73 -5.23 -18.70 4.69
N TYR A 74 -4.40 -17.90 5.34
CA TYR A 74 -3.02 -18.28 5.70
C TYR A 74 -2.75 -18.05 7.19
N PRO A 75 -3.46 -18.75 8.09
CA PRO A 75 -3.27 -18.59 9.53
C PRO A 75 -1.82 -18.90 9.92
N ASN A 76 -1.24 -18.11 10.83
CA ASN A 76 0.15 -18.21 11.31
C ASN A 76 1.24 -18.02 10.25
N ARG A 77 0.85 -17.63 9.02
CA ARG A 77 1.77 -17.38 7.91
C ARG A 77 1.66 -15.98 7.34
N PHE A 78 0.53 -15.32 7.49
CA PHE A 78 0.29 -13.94 7.07
C PHE A 78 -0.12 -13.09 8.26
N PHE A 79 0.54 -11.93 8.40
CA PHE A 79 0.32 -10.97 9.46
C PHE A 79 0.23 -9.58 8.86
N PHE A 80 -0.87 -8.87 9.10
CA PHE A 80 -1.08 -7.53 8.56
C PHE A 80 -1.06 -6.48 9.67
N TYR A 81 -0.40 -5.36 9.37
CA TYR A 81 -0.32 -4.20 10.26
C TYR A 81 -0.72 -2.94 9.51
N GLN A 82 -1.79 -2.27 9.96
CA GLN A 82 -2.14 -0.96 9.44
C GLN A 82 -1.17 0.07 10.02
N ARG A 83 -0.05 0.28 9.34
CA ARG A 83 1.06 1.14 9.76
C ARG A 83 1.73 1.78 8.56
N LYS A 84 2.46 2.89 8.81
CA LYS A 84 3.35 3.46 7.81
C LYS A 84 4.57 2.54 7.64
N PHE A 85 5.11 2.43 6.43
CA PHE A 85 6.31 1.61 6.21
C PHE A 85 7.54 2.13 6.97
N SER A 86 7.56 3.42 7.35
CA SER A 86 8.60 3.98 8.23
C SER A 86 8.64 3.32 9.62
N GLU A 87 7.57 2.61 10.01
CA GLU A 87 7.46 1.90 11.28
C GLU A 87 7.86 0.41 11.16
N VAL A 88 8.36 -0.03 10.00
CA VAL A 88 8.71 -1.43 9.74
C VAL A 88 9.64 -2.00 10.80
N ASN A 89 10.59 -1.21 11.27
CA ASN A 89 11.58 -1.64 12.28
C ASN A 89 10.93 -2.01 13.62
N SER A 90 9.89 -1.29 14.04
CA SER A 90 9.14 -1.58 15.27
C SER A 90 8.29 -2.85 15.16
N ILE A 91 7.89 -3.22 13.94
CA ILE A 91 7.03 -4.38 13.66
C ILE A 91 7.87 -5.65 13.48
N VAL A 92 8.92 -5.54 12.69
CA VAL A 92 9.84 -6.67 12.43
C VAL A 92 10.71 -6.94 13.65
N GLY A 93 11.15 -5.89 14.36
CA GLY A 93 12.00 -5.98 15.54
C GLY A 93 13.31 -6.73 15.25
N ASN A 94 13.68 -7.65 16.11
CA ASN A 94 14.87 -8.49 15.95
C ASN A 94 14.66 -9.72 15.04
N LYS A 95 13.51 -9.85 14.37
CA LYS A 95 13.28 -10.93 13.41
C LYS A 95 14.10 -10.65 12.15
N LEU A 96 14.82 -11.64 11.70
CA LEU A 96 15.52 -11.55 10.42
C LEU A 96 14.49 -11.72 9.30
N ALA A 97 14.37 -10.72 8.45
CA ALA A 97 13.60 -10.80 7.20
C ALA A 97 14.55 -11.21 6.06
N ASP A 98 14.11 -12.16 5.24
CA ASP A 98 14.85 -12.59 4.06
C ASP A 98 14.77 -11.56 2.93
N ALA A 99 13.63 -10.84 2.86
CA ALA A 99 13.49 -9.68 1.97
C ALA A 99 12.47 -8.69 2.51
N ILE A 100 12.67 -7.41 2.17
CA ILE A 100 11.72 -6.32 2.44
C ILE A 100 11.41 -5.66 1.08
N ILE A 101 10.13 -5.55 0.76
CA ILE A 101 9.62 -5.07 -0.52
C ILE A 101 8.93 -3.72 -0.32
N PHE A 102 9.28 -2.77 -1.19
CA PHE A 102 8.62 -1.48 -1.31
C PHE A 102 8.20 -1.28 -2.77
N ASP A 103 6.89 -1.26 -3.03
CA ASP A 103 6.31 -0.85 -4.31
C ASP A 103 5.70 0.55 -4.11
N LEU A 104 6.56 1.58 -4.30
CA LEU A 104 6.21 2.94 -3.96
C LEU A 104 5.32 3.57 -5.04
N GLY A 105 4.23 4.19 -4.60
CA GLY A 105 3.28 4.87 -5.47
C GLY A 105 1.84 4.72 -4.98
N LEU A 106 0.89 5.06 -5.87
CA LEU A 106 -0.53 4.91 -5.62
C LEU A 106 -1.02 3.55 -6.12
N SER A 107 -1.82 2.88 -5.30
CA SER A 107 -2.46 1.64 -5.71
C SER A 107 -3.61 1.90 -6.69
N SER A 108 -3.93 0.93 -7.55
CA SER A 108 -5.11 0.98 -8.41
C SER A 108 -6.42 1.14 -7.63
N ILE A 109 -6.47 0.62 -6.39
CA ILE A 109 -7.62 0.76 -5.50
C ILE A 109 -7.84 2.24 -5.17
N GLN A 110 -6.77 2.98 -4.90
CA GLN A 110 -6.82 4.42 -4.62
C GLN A 110 -7.22 5.23 -5.86
N LEU A 111 -6.64 4.92 -7.01
CA LEU A 111 -6.91 5.63 -8.27
C LEU A 111 -8.32 5.39 -8.81
N ASN A 112 -8.88 4.20 -8.61
CA ASN A 112 -10.21 3.84 -9.10
C ASN A 112 -11.34 4.33 -8.19
N ASP A 113 -11.06 4.61 -6.93
CA ASP A 113 -12.03 5.23 -6.02
C ASP A 113 -12.01 6.75 -6.18
N LEU A 114 -12.82 7.24 -7.14
CA LEU A 114 -12.90 8.65 -7.45
C LEU A 114 -13.31 9.54 -6.27
N LYS A 115 -13.97 8.97 -5.25
CA LYS A 115 -14.39 9.73 -4.05
C LYS A 115 -13.21 10.17 -3.18
N ARG A 116 -12.04 9.57 -3.37
CA ARG A 116 -10.85 9.85 -2.58
C ARG A 116 -9.95 10.96 -3.13
N GLY A 117 -10.25 11.52 -4.30
CA GLY A 117 -9.51 12.63 -4.87
C GLY A 117 -8.10 12.31 -5.39
N PHE A 118 -7.69 11.02 -5.47
CA PHE A 118 -6.38 10.66 -6.03
C PHE A 118 -6.29 10.76 -7.55
N SER A 119 -7.42 10.84 -8.23
CA SER A 119 -7.47 10.94 -9.69
C SER A 119 -7.92 12.32 -10.13
N TYR A 120 -7.27 12.90 -11.12
CA TYR A 120 -7.71 14.14 -11.76
C TYR A 120 -9.11 14.01 -12.43
N ARG A 121 -9.62 12.78 -12.59
CA ARG A 121 -10.98 12.52 -13.08
C ARG A 121 -12.03 12.67 -11.97
N SER A 122 -11.60 12.78 -10.72
CA SER A 122 -12.50 13.01 -9.60
C SER A 122 -13.16 14.38 -9.72
N LYS A 123 -14.47 14.44 -9.43
CA LYS A 123 -15.23 15.66 -9.23
C LYS A 123 -15.58 15.89 -7.76
N GLU A 124 -15.10 15.01 -6.90
CA GLU A 124 -15.31 15.03 -5.46
C GLU A 124 -14.24 15.90 -4.79
N LYS A 125 -14.34 16.02 -3.47
CA LYS A 125 -13.35 16.73 -2.66
C LYS A 125 -11.95 16.15 -2.83
N LEU A 126 -10.94 17.02 -2.77
CA LEU A 126 -9.54 16.65 -2.83
C LEU A 126 -9.08 16.12 -1.46
N ASP A 127 -9.54 14.92 -1.10
CA ASP A 127 -9.21 14.30 0.18
C ASP A 127 -7.77 13.77 0.19
N MET A 128 -7.45 12.80 -0.65
CA MET A 128 -6.14 12.14 -0.78
C MET A 128 -5.61 11.52 0.52
N SER A 129 -6.47 11.31 1.53
CA SER A 129 -6.08 10.68 2.78
C SER A 129 -5.97 9.16 2.65
N MET A 130 -5.10 8.56 3.45
CA MET A 130 -4.86 7.10 3.49
C MET A 130 -5.16 6.51 4.88
N GLY A 131 -6.07 7.10 5.63
CA GLY A 131 -6.53 6.57 6.92
C GLY A 131 -5.61 6.82 8.11
N LEU A 132 -4.32 7.04 7.90
CA LEU A 132 -3.36 7.48 8.94
C LEU A 132 -2.89 8.92 8.70
N THR A 133 -3.63 9.67 7.91
CA THR A 133 -3.37 11.08 7.62
C THR A 133 -4.46 11.89 8.31
N GLU A 134 -4.06 12.89 9.09
CA GLU A 134 -4.96 13.76 9.83
C GLU A 134 -5.47 14.95 8.99
N THR A 135 -4.75 15.28 7.91
CA THR A 135 -5.04 16.45 7.06
C THR A 135 -5.27 16.00 5.62
N SER A 136 -6.36 16.44 5.02
CA SER A 136 -6.64 16.25 3.60
C SER A 136 -5.79 17.16 2.72
N ALA A 137 -5.68 16.84 1.43
CA ALA A 137 -5.01 17.73 0.48
C ALA A 137 -5.76 19.06 0.32
N GLU A 138 -7.10 19.05 0.36
CA GLU A 138 -7.94 20.27 0.36
C GLU A 138 -7.63 21.17 1.55
N GLU A 139 -7.54 20.60 2.76
CA GLU A 139 -7.17 21.37 3.96
C GLU A 139 -5.74 21.91 3.88
N ALA A 140 -4.81 21.12 3.36
CA ALA A 140 -3.43 21.57 3.17
C ALA A 140 -3.36 22.77 2.21
N LEU A 141 -4.08 22.69 1.07
CA LEU A 141 -4.13 23.78 0.09
C LEU A 141 -4.75 25.06 0.65
N ASN A 142 -5.78 24.95 1.50
CA ASN A 142 -6.48 26.12 2.04
C ASN A 142 -5.80 26.75 3.27
N ASN A 143 -5.04 25.96 4.04
CA ASN A 143 -4.50 26.41 5.32
C ASN A 143 -2.98 26.68 5.33
N LEU A 144 -2.25 26.13 4.36
CA LEU A 144 -0.81 26.38 4.26
C LEU A 144 -0.52 27.75 3.65
N THR A 145 0.56 28.38 4.10
CA THR A 145 1.05 29.60 3.47
C THR A 145 1.59 29.32 2.07
N GLU A 146 1.57 30.30 1.18
CA GLU A 146 2.12 30.21 -0.17
C GLU A 146 3.55 29.66 -0.17
N GLN A 147 4.41 30.16 0.72
CA GLN A 147 5.81 29.71 0.82
C GLN A 147 5.92 28.21 1.18
N LYS A 148 5.04 27.70 2.07
CA LYS A 148 5.02 26.29 2.43
C LYS A 148 4.51 25.43 1.27
N LEU A 149 3.45 25.88 0.59
CA LEU A 149 2.92 25.19 -0.60
C LEU A 149 3.99 25.13 -1.70
N LYS A 150 4.61 26.26 -2.01
CA LYS A 150 5.72 26.33 -2.96
C LYS A 150 6.84 25.35 -2.62
N SER A 151 7.26 25.31 -1.36
CA SER A 151 8.30 24.38 -0.90
C SER A 151 7.91 22.92 -1.09
N ILE A 152 6.66 22.54 -0.77
CA ILE A 152 6.15 21.19 -0.93
C ILE A 152 6.13 20.81 -2.42
N ILE A 153 5.55 21.64 -3.27
CA ILE A 153 5.45 21.41 -4.71
C ILE A 153 6.85 21.31 -5.34
N LYS A 154 7.76 22.20 -4.96
CA LYS A 154 9.12 22.20 -5.47
C LYS A 154 9.93 20.98 -5.05
N ILE A 155 9.86 20.61 -3.76
CA ILE A 155 10.72 19.55 -3.20
C ILE A 155 10.13 18.17 -3.48
N LEU A 156 8.83 17.99 -3.24
CA LEU A 156 8.17 16.68 -3.37
C LEU A 156 7.57 16.44 -4.76
N GLY A 157 7.17 17.52 -5.45
CA GLY A 157 6.66 17.45 -6.82
C GLY A 157 7.73 17.66 -7.88
N GLU A 158 8.97 17.97 -7.48
CA GLU A 158 10.09 18.27 -8.38
C GLU A 158 9.78 19.40 -9.39
N GLU A 159 8.79 20.27 -9.05
CA GLU A 159 8.34 21.35 -9.91
C GLU A 159 9.26 22.57 -9.74
N LYS A 160 9.95 22.97 -10.81
CA LYS A 160 10.95 24.06 -10.76
C LYS A 160 10.30 25.44 -10.71
N ASP A 161 9.11 25.56 -11.29
CA ASP A 161 8.40 26.83 -11.46
C ASP A 161 7.32 27.05 -10.38
N ALA A 162 7.40 26.29 -9.28
CA ALA A 162 6.49 26.42 -8.15
C ALA A 162 6.64 27.76 -7.39
#